data_f9508a064a15966da8d218abc858f549
#
_entry.id   f9508a064a15966da8d218abc858f549
#
_cell.length_a   1.000
_cell.length_b   1.000
_cell.length_c   1.000
_cell.angle_alpha   90.00
_cell.angle_beta   90.00
_cell.angle_gamma   90.00
#
_symmetry.space_group_name_H-M   'P 1'
#
loop_
_entity.id
_entity.type
_entity.pdbx_description
1 polymer ?
#
loop_
_entity_poly.entity_id
_entity_poly.type
_entity_poly.pdbx_seq_one_letter_code
_entity_poly.pdbx_strand_id
1 'polypeptide(L)'
;MSLTYPEDRSYHSEHLWAKLEPDGTMLVGITDYAQDQLGGVIFVDLPAVGEHFKQGVSCASIESVKITSDAIIPVSGEIVAVNEALADAPELLNDSPYDKGWLVRVKPDDADEGGRISAAEYAALVG
;
A
#
# COMPACT_ATOMS: atom_id res chain seq x y z
N MET A 1 -8.16 18.67 9.45
CA MET A 1 -6.77 18.24 9.30
C MET A 1 -6.52 17.71 7.90
N SER A 2 -5.47 18.17 7.26
CA SER A 2 -5.16 17.76 5.89
C SER A 2 -4.49 16.39 5.84
N LEU A 3 -4.88 15.58 4.86
CA LEU A 3 -4.20 14.34 4.60
C LEU A 3 -2.97 14.63 3.73
N THR A 4 -1.97 13.75 3.81
CA THR A 4 -0.68 13.94 3.15
C THR A 4 -0.50 12.92 2.03
N TYR A 5 0.04 13.37 0.90
CA TYR A 5 0.34 12.50 -0.26
C TYR A 5 1.73 12.83 -0.78
N PRO A 6 2.78 12.10 -0.30
CA PRO A 6 4.16 12.36 -0.74
C PRO A 6 4.32 12.27 -2.25
N GLU A 7 5.16 13.13 -2.80
CA GLU A 7 5.37 13.21 -4.25
C GLU A 7 6.44 12.26 -4.77
N ASP A 8 7.17 11.58 -3.88
CA ASP A 8 8.28 10.68 -4.23
C ASP A 8 7.83 9.27 -4.61
N ARG A 9 6.53 9.06 -4.79
CA ARG A 9 5.96 7.75 -5.10
C ARG A 9 4.75 7.89 -6.01
N SER A 10 4.30 6.76 -6.54
CA SER A 10 3.11 6.70 -7.38
C SER A 10 1.93 6.14 -6.60
N TYR A 11 0.72 6.33 -7.12
CA TYR A 11 -0.52 5.99 -6.43
C TYR A 11 -1.44 5.20 -7.35
N HIS A 12 -2.25 4.34 -6.74
CA HIS A 12 -3.31 3.61 -7.42
C HIS A 12 -4.66 4.14 -6.96
N SER A 13 -5.65 4.14 -7.87
CA SER A 13 -7.00 4.67 -7.57
C SER A 13 -7.70 3.90 -6.45
N GLU A 14 -7.23 2.69 -6.12
CA GLU A 14 -7.77 1.90 -5.00
C GLU A 14 -7.07 2.20 -3.68
N HIS A 15 -6.35 3.33 -3.60
CA HIS A 15 -5.80 3.90 -2.37
C HIS A 15 -4.56 3.17 -1.85
N LEU A 16 -3.74 2.67 -2.74
CA LEU A 16 -2.42 2.13 -2.43
C LEU A 16 -1.35 3.02 -3.06
N TRP A 17 -0.15 3.02 -2.46
CA TRP A 17 1.00 3.69 -3.05
C TRP A 17 2.10 2.68 -3.35
N ALA A 18 2.97 3.03 -4.30
CA ALA A 18 4.15 2.24 -4.63
C ALA A 18 5.34 3.18 -4.76
N LYS A 19 6.43 2.84 -4.10
CA LYS A 19 7.65 3.64 -4.11
C LYS A 19 8.82 2.79 -4.61
N LEU A 20 9.44 3.24 -5.71
CA LEU A 20 10.61 2.56 -6.27
C LEU A 20 11.80 2.73 -5.34
N GLU A 21 12.45 1.62 -4.99
CA GLU A 21 13.63 1.61 -4.14
C GLU A 21 14.90 1.48 -4.98
N PRO A 22 16.09 1.85 -4.41
CA PRO A 22 17.35 1.79 -5.16
C PRO A 22 17.72 0.42 -5.70
N ASP A 23 17.22 -0.66 -5.07
CA ASP A 23 17.51 -2.04 -5.52
C ASP A 23 16.56 -2.53 -6.61
N GLY A 24 15.66 -1.68 -7.08
CA GLY A 24 14.71 -2.02 -8.13
C GLY A 24 13.40 -2.61 -7.63
N THR A 25 13.26 -2.86 -6.33
CA THR A 25 11.99 -3.30 -5.76
C THR A 25 11.10 -2.10 -5.49
N MET A 26 9.81 -2.36 -5.23
CA MET A 26 8.88 -1.31 -4.83
C MET A 26 8.28 -1.61 -3.47
N LEU A 27 8.30 -0.62 -2.59
CA LEU A 27 7.53 -0.69 -1.35
C LEU A 27 6.09 -0.32 -1.65
N VAL A 28 5.16 -1.01 -1.03
CA VAL A 28 3.72 -0.81 -1.23
C VAL A 28 3.05 -0.64 0.12
N GLY A 29 2.14 0.31 0.20
CA GLY A 29 1.36 0.54 1.40
C GLY A 29 0.06 1.24 1.08
N ILE A 30 -0.72 1.55 2.12
CA ILE A 30 -1.97 2.28 1.96
C ILE A 30 -1.73 3.78 2.12
N THR A 31 -2.60 4.57 1.49
CA THR A 31 -2.49 6.02 1.55
C THR A 31 -3.06 6.55 2.88
N ASP A 32 -2.75 7.81 3.16
CA ASP A 32 -3.31 8.51 4.32
C ASP A 32 -4.83 8.57 4.22
N TYR A 33 -5.36 8.76 3.00
CA TYR A 33 -6.80 8.71 2.76
C TYR A 33 -7.38 7.35 3.16
N ALA A 34 -6.73 6.26 2.75
CA ALA A 34 -7.21 4.91 3.06
C ALA A 34 -7.25 4.66 4.57
N GLN A 35 -6.18 5.01 5.30
CA GLN A 35 -6.16 4.79 6.74
C GLN A 35 -7.20 5.65 7.46
N ASP A 36 -7.45 6.86 6.95
CA ASP A 36 -8.47 7.74 7.52
C ASP A 36 -9.87 7.14 7.37
N GLN A 37 -10.15 6.56 6.20
CA GLN A 37 -11.45 5.91 5.93
C GLN A 37 -11.62 4.64 6.77
N LEU A 38 -10.55 3.89 6.99
CA LEU A 38 -10.61 2.65 7.77
C LEU A 38 -10.81 2.91 9.26
N GLY A 39 -10.23 3.99 9.78
CA GLY A 39 -10.15 4.19 11.22
C GLY A 39 -9.10 3.27 11.82
N GLY A 40 -9.19 2.97 13.11
CA GLY A 40 -8.16 2.18 13.80
C GLY A 40 -8.01 0.76 13.24
N VAL A 41 -6.84 0.46 12.73
CA VAL A 41 -6.52 -0.87 12.18
C VAL A 41 -6.21 -1.83 13.34
N ILE A 42 -6.83 -3.01 13.32
CA ILE A 42 -6.68 -4.01 14.39
C ILE A 42 -6.00 -5.29 13.92
N PHE A 43 -6.01 -5.57 12.61
CA PHE A 43 -5.39 -6.78 12.07
C PHE A 43 -5.06 -6.60 10.59
N VAL A 44 -3.93 -7.17 10.16
CA VAL A 44 -3.52 -7.18 8.75
C VAL A 44 -3.15 -8.60 8.37
N ASP A 45 -3.81 -9.12 7.31
CA ASP A 45 -3.50 -10.44 6.76
C ASP A 45 -2.61 -10.23 5.53
N LEU A 46 -1.32 -10.51 5.69
CA LEU A 46 -0.31 -10.29 4.65
C LEU A 46 -0.15 -11.52 3.77
N PRO A 47 0.27 -11.33 2.50
CA PRO A 47 0.56 -12.46 1.61
C PRO A 47 1.84 -13.17 2.03
N ALA A 48 2.10 -14.33 1.42
CA ALA A 48 3.35 -15.05 1.63
C ALA A 48 4.43 -14.53 0.68
N VAL A 49 5.67 -14.52 1.16
CA VAL A 49 6.83 -14.23 0.31
C VAL A 49 6.90 -15.29 -0.78
N GLY A 50 7.12 -14.87 -2.01
CA GLY A 50 7.16 -15.75 -3.18
C GLY A 50 5.87 -15.76 -3.99
N GLU A 51 4.77 -15.25 -3.44
CA GLU A 51 3.52 -15.14 -4.20
C GLU A 51 3.63 -14.07 -5.27
N HIS A 52 3.00 -14.29 -6.41
CA HIS A 52 2.97 -13.36 -7.53
C HIS A 52 1.55 -12.83 -7.72
N PHE A 53 1.42 -11.53 -7.91
CA PHE A 53 0.14 -10.87 -8.12
C PHE A 53 0.18 -9.98 -9.36
N LYS A 54 -0.96 -9.86 -10.02
CA LYS A 54 -1.14 -8.88 -11.10
C LYS A 54 -1.74 -7.60 -10.54
N GLN A 55 -1.36 -6.47 -11.11
CA GLN A 55 -1.91 -5.17 -10.74
C GLN A 55 -3.43 -5.22 -10.69
N GLY A 56 -4.00 -4.64 -9.64
CA GLY A 56 -5.45 -4.59 -9.48
C GLY A 56 -6.06 -5.74 -8.69
N VAL A 57 -5.24 -6.71 -8.27
CA VAL A 57 -5.70 -7.87 -7.50
C VAL A 57 -5.45 -7.61 -6.01
N SER A 58 -6.32 -8.16 -5.15
CA SER A 58 -6.12 -8.08 -3.70
C SER A 58 -4.91 -8.91 -3.30
N CYS A 59 -3.93 -8.29 -2.63
CA CYS A 59 -2.74 -9.00 -2.13
C CYS A 59 -2.75 -9.14 -0.61
N ALA A 60 -3.60 -8.41 0.09
CA ALA A 60 -3.68 -8.44 1.54
C ALA A 60 -5.08 -8.02 1.98
N SER A 61 -5.43 -8.27 3.24
CA SER A 61 -6.65 -7.71 3.79
C SER A 61 -6.34 -6.97 5.08
N ILE A 62 -7.10 -5.91 5.33
CA ILE A 62 -6.89 -5.03 6.48
C ILE A 62 -8.20 -4.96 7.24
N GLU A 63 -8.16 -5.36 8.52
CA GLU A 63 -9.34 -5.30 9.39
C GLU A 63 -9.21 -4.11 10.32
N SER A 64 -10.23 -3.28 10.34
CA SER A 64 -10.31 -2.13 11.24
C SER A 64 -11.49 -2.31 12.18
N VAL A 65 -11.64 -1.37 13.11
CA VAL A 65 -12.77 -1.36 14.05
C VAL A 65 -14.11 -1.20 13.34
N LYS A 66 -14.12 -0.73 12.10
CA LYS A 66 -15.34 -0.47 11.32
C LYS A 66 -15.62 -1.53 10.26
N ILE A 67 -14.60 -1.92 9.49
CA ILE A 67 -14.76 -2.73 8.28
C ILE A 67 -13.53 -3.59 8.05
N THR A 68 -13.66 -4.54 7.12
CA THR A 68 -12.54 -5.27 6.53
C THR A 68 -12.41 -4.81 5.08
N SER A 69 -11.20 -4.49 4.65
CA SER A 69 -10.92 -3.97 3.32
C SER A 69 -9.79 -4.74 2.66
N ASP A 70 -9.87 -4.90 1.34
CA ASP A 70 -8.80 -5.50 0.55
C ASP A 70 -7.74 -4.44 0.22
N ALA A 71 -6.47 -4.86 0.25
CA ALA A 71 -5.37 -4.04 -0.24
C ALA A 71 -5.08 -4.46 -1.69
N ILE A 72 -5.37 -3.58 -2.62
CA ILE A 72 -5.24 -3.85 -4.05
C ILE A 72 -3.82 -3.51 -4.48
N ILE A 73 -3.10 -4.49 -5.04
CA ILE A 73 -1.70 -4.28 -5.39
C ILE A 73 -1.58 -3.28 -6.56
N PRO A 74 -0.74 -2.24 -6.42
CA PRO A 74 -0.62 -1.19 -7.45
C PRO A 74 0.35 -1.54 -8.57
N VAL A 75 1.07 -2.65 -8.46
CA VAL A 75 2.07 -3.06 -9.45
C VAL A 75 2.11 -4.58 -9.52
N SER A 76 2.23 -5.12 -10.74
CA SER A 76 2.37 -6.57 -10.92
C SER A 76 3.77 -7.01 -10.51
N GLY A 77 3.88 -8.10 -9.78
CA GLY A 77 5.18 -8.63 -9.40
C GLY A 77 5.12 -9.69 -8.31
N GLU A 78 6.31 -10.08 -7.87
CA GLU A 78 6.49 -11.09 -6.85
C GLU A 78 6.71 -10.43 -5.48
N ILE A 79 6.06 -10.97 -4.45
CA ILE A 79 6.27 -10.52 -3.06
C ILE A 79 7.62 -11.04 -2.59
N VAL A 80 8.54 -10.13 -2.29
CA VAL A 80 9.89 -10.49 -1.80
C VAL A 80 10.08 -10.21 -0.32
N ALA A 81 9.20 -9.41 0.28
CA ALA A 81 9.20 -9.17 1.73
C ALA A 81 7.83 -8.67 2.17
N VAL A 82 7.49 -8.96 3.43
CA VAL A 82 6.28 -8.43 4.06
C VAL A 82 6.68 -7.74 5.36
N ASN A 83 5.90 -6.75 5.77
CA ASN A 83 6.19 -6.00 7.00
C ASN A 83 5.66 -6.77 8.22
N GLU A 84 6.51 -7.60 8.80
CA GLU A 84 6.14 -8.45 9.93
C GLU A 84 5.80 -7.65 11.19
N ALA A 85 6.25 -6.40 11.29
CA ALA A 85 5.93 -5.53 12.42
C ALA A 85 4.42 -5.28 12.53
N LEU A 86 3.68 -5.40 11.43
CA LEU A 86 2.24 -5.22 11.42
C LEU A 86 1.49 -6.31 12.19
N ALA A 87 2.12 -7.47 12.40
CA ALA A 87 1.52 -8.54 13.21
C ALA A 87 1.36 -8.11 14.67
N ASP A 88 2.36 -7.37 15.18
CA ASP A 88 2.36 -6.89 16.56
C ASP A 88 1.82 -5.47 16.69
N ALA A 89 1.93 -4.67 15.64
CA ALA A 89 1.57 -3.25 15.66
C ALA A 89 0.81 -2.85 14.40
N PRO A 90 -0.42 -3.37 14.20
CA PRO A 90 -1.20 -3.04 13.00
C PRO A 90 -1.55 -1.55 12.91
N GLU A 91 -1.55 -0.84 14.04
CA GLU A 91 -1.79 0.61 14.09
C GLU A 91 -0.71 1.43 13.37
N LEU A 92 0.40 0.81 12.97
CA LEU A 92 1.40 1.49 12.14
C LEU A 92 0.80 1.96 10.81
N LEU A 93 -0.23 1.27 10.32
CA LEU A 93 -0.94 1.70 9.12
C LEU A 93 -1.60 3.07 9.33
N ASN A 94 -2.06 3.35 10.53
CA ASN A 94 -2.66 4.63 10.87
C ASN A 94 -1.60 5.69 11.19
N ASP A 95 -0.58 5.30 11.96
CA ASP A 95 0.41 6.23 12.49
C ASP A 95 1.46 6.62 11.45
N SER A 96 1.83 5.71 10.56
CA SER A 96 2.94 5.93 9.63
C SER A 96 2.71 5.18 8.31
N PRO A 97 1.63 5.50 7.58
CA PRO A 97 1.26 4.73 6.37
C PRO A 97 2.30 4.79 5.25
N TYR A 98 3.14 5.84 5.23
CA TYR A 98 4.12 6.03 4.17
C TYR A 98 5.54 5.60 4.54
N ASP A 99 5.77 5.19 5.78
CA ASP A 99 7.10 4.81 6.25
C ASP A 99 7.05 3.47 6.97
N LYS A 100 6.87 3.46 8.29
CA LYS A 100 6.91 2.24 9.10
C LYS A 100 5.73 1.30 8.83
N GLY A 101 4.63 1.82 8.32
CA GLY A 101 3.42 1.06 8.01
C GLY A 101 3.34 0.51 6.59
N TRP A 102 4.46 0.32 5.91
CA TRP A 102 4.44 -0.32 4.59
C TRP A 102 3.88 -1.75 4.72
N LEU A 103 3.25 -2.25 3.65
CA LEU A 103 2.64 -3.59 3.65
C LEU A 103 3.60 -4.64 3.12
N VAL A 104 4.06 -4.48 1.89
CA VAL A 104 4.85 -5.48 1.19
C VAL A 104 5.94 -4.81 0.36
N ARG A 105 6.98 -5.58 0.04
CA ARG A 105 8.00 -5.20 -0.94
C ARG A 105 7.80 -6.11 -2.13
N VAL A 106 7.71 -5.53 -3.31
CA VAL A 106 7.41 -6.24 -4.56
C VAL A 106 8.61 -6.12 -5.50
N LYS A 107 8.97 -7.24 -6.13
CA LYS A 107 9.88 -7.21 -7.27
C LYS A 107 8.99 -7.07 -8.51
N PRO A 108 8.92 -5.86 -9.12
CA PRO A 108 7.97 -5.65 -10.21
C PRO A 108 8.35 -6.43 -11.46
N ASP A 109 7.34 -6.92 -12.17
CA ASP A 109 7.55 -7.57 -13.47
C ASP A 109 8.01 -6.53 -14.49
N ASP A 110 7.47 -5.31 -14.39
CA ASP A 110 7.82 -4.18 -15.22
C ASP A 110 7.68 -2.91 -14.38
N ALA A 111 8.81 -2.29 -14.04
CA ALA A 111 8.81 -1.07 -13.21
C ALA A 111 8.10 0.09 -13.91
N ASP A 112 7.97 0.04 -15.22
CA ASP A 112 7.30 1.07 -16.02
C ASP A 112 5.83 0.75 -16.29
N GLU A 113 5.28 -0.29 -15.64
CA GLU A 113 3.87 -0.65 -15.77
C GLU A 113 2.97 0.54 -15.49
N GLY A 114 2.00 0.78 -16.38
CA GLY A 114 1.05 1.90 -16.22
C GLY A 114 0.01 1.63 -15.14
N GLY A 115 -1.04 2.46 -15.11
CA GLY A 115 -2.14 2.30 -14.17
C GLY A 115 -1.93 2.99 -12.83
N ARG A 116 -0.80 3.67 -12.65
CA ARG A 116 -0.52 4.46 -11.45
C ARG A 116 -0.51 5.93 -11.78
N ILE A 117 -0.85 6.76 -10.82
CA ILE A 117 -0.97 8.20 -10.99
C ILE A 117 -0.07 8.93 -10.01
N SER A 118 0.14 10.22 -10.27
CA SER A 118 0.96 11.06 -9.42
C SER A 118 0.24 11.43 -8.13
N ALA A 119 0.98 11.97 -7.17
CA ALA A 119 0.41 12.46 -5.91
C ALA A 119 -0.64 13.55 -6.17
N ALA A 120 -0.37 14.46 -7.11
CA ALA A 120 -1.30 15.54 -7.44
C ALA A 120 -2.59 14.98 -8.05
N GLU A 121 -2.47 14.02 -8.95
CA GLU A 121 -3.62 13.38 -9.58
C GLU A 121 -4.44 12.59 -8.55
N TYR A 122 -3.77 11.89 -7.66
CA TYR A 122 -4.45 11.14 -6.60
C TYR A 122 -5.16 12.08 -5.62
N ALA A 123 -4.51 13.16 -5.22
CA ALA A 123 -5.12 14.15 -4.32
C ALA A 123 -6.39 14.73 -4.93
N ALA A 124 -6.39 14.99 -6.24
CA ALA A 124 -7.57 15.47 -6.95
C ALA A 124 -8.68 14.41 -7.00
N LEU A 125 -8.29 13.13 -7.09
CA LEU A 125 -9.25 12.02 -7.13
C LEU A 125 -10.02 11.86 -5.82
N VAL A 126 -9.35 12.00 -4.68
CA VAL A 126 -9.94 11.78 -3.35
C VAL A 126 -10.40 13.08 -2.66
N GLY A 127 -9.93 14.20 -3.16
CA GLY A 127 -10.29 15.52 -2.63
C GLY A 127 -11.52 16.06 -3.26
#